data_f6448fa7bee3f0e58dedc3922ea7a1fd
#
_entry.id   f6448fa7bee3f0e58dedc3922ea7a1fd
#
_cell.length_a   1.000
_cell.length_b   1.000
_cell.length_c   1.000
_cell.angle_alpha   90.00
_cell.angle_beta   90.00
_cell.angle_gamma   90.00
#
_symmetry.space_group_name_H-M   'P 1'
#
loop_
_entity.id
_entity.type
_entity.pdbx_description
1 polymer ?
#
loop_
_entity_poly.entity_id
_entity_poly.type
_entity_poly.pdbx_seq_one_letter_code
_entity_poly.pdbx_strand_id
1 'polypeptide(L)'
;MITANLSENQLLIKKIIDVSLNIILSYLYTLIIATLYCNIRAAKHIPKYNKDYVIILGSKINEDGTLTPLLKARTDKAIEFGKNQLKATNKQIIYIPSGGKGVDEKVSEAQAIKNYLIKEGIAPDRILVEDKSINTRQNMQFSKKIINETNKDAKISFSTTNYHVFRSGVIASNCGIDCEGMG
;
A
#
# COMPACT_ATOMS: atom_id res chain seq x y z
N MET A 1 -45.21 -0.21 39.31
CA MET A 1 -44.34 0.26 38.21
C MET A 1 -44.17 1.78 38.40
N ILE A 2 -43.06 2.25 38.95
CA ILE A 2 -42.82 3.68 39.24
C ILE A 2 -42.21 4.27 37.99
N THR A 3 -42.97 4.94 37.17
CA THR A 3 -42.46 5.77 36.05
C THR A 3 -41.92 7.06 36.68
N ALA A 4 -40.62 7.15 36.82
CA ALA A 4 -39.97 8.38 37.27
C ALA A 4 -40.22 9.47 36.21
N ASN A 5 -41.06 10.45 36.52
CA ASN A 5 -41.20 11.67 35.71
C ASN A 5 -39.91 12.48 35.83
N LEU A 6 -39.14 12.55 34.75
CA LEU A 6 -37.95 13.38 34.62
C LEU A 6 -38.37 14.86 34.69
N SER A 7 -37.58 15.69 35.40
CA SER A 7 -37.80 17.15 35.37
C SER A 7 -37.50 17.71 33.96
N GLU A 8 -38.09 18.88 33.63
CA GLU A 8 -37.87 19.51 32.29
C GLU A 8 -36.38 19.67 31.96
N ASN A 9 -35.56 20.03 32.92
CA ASN A 9 -34.10 20.13 32.75
C ASN A 9 -33.43 18.78 32.44
N GLN A 10 -33.90 17.71 33.05
CA GLN A 10 -33.39 16.36 32.75
C GLN A 10 -33.82 15.89 31.36
N LEU A 11 -35.01 16.26 30.92
CA LEU A 11 -35.52 15.96 29.59
C LEU A 11 -34.72 16.73 28.52
N LEU A 12 -34.39 18.00 28.78
CA LEU A 12 -33.57 18.83 27.89
C LEU A 12 -32.16 18.29 27.79
N ILE A 13 -31.52 17.95 28.91
CA ILE A 13 -30.19 17.34 28.93
C ILE A 13 -30.17 16.03 28.14
N LYS A 14 -31.19 15.16 28.32
CA LYS A 14 -31.30 13.91 27.56
C LYS A 14 -31.40 14.18 26.06
N LYS A 15 -32.23 15.14 25.61
CA LYS A 15 -32.32 15.50 24.19
C LYS A 15 -30.99 15.99 23.63
N ILE A 16 -30.26 16.82 24.36
CA ILE A 16 -28.93 17.30 23.94
C ILE A 16 -27.95 16.13 23.77
N ILE A 17 -27.92 15.20 24.72
CA ILE A 17 -27.08 14.01 24.67
C ILE A 17 -27.45 13.14 23.44
N ASP A 18 -28.74 12.87 23.24
CA ASP A 18 -29.22 12.04 22.14
C ASP A 18 -28.86 12.66 20.77
N VAL A 19 -29.06 13.98 20.62
CA VAL A 19 -28.70 14.70 19.38
C VAL A 19 -27.19 14.67 19.16
N SER A 20 -26.41 14.95 20.19
CA SER A 20 -24.94 14.92 20.10
C SER A 20 -24.42 13.53 19.73
N LEU A 21 -24.97 12.48 20.34
CA LEU A 21 -24.62 11.09 20.04
C LEU A 21 -24.96 10.74 18.58
N ASN A 22 -26.13 11.13 18.10
CA ASN A 22 -26.55 10.90 16.72
C ASN A 22 -25.63 11.61 15.71
N ILE A 23 -25.20 12.84 16.01
CA ILE A 23 -24.22 13.58 15.16
C ILE A 23 -22.89 12.83 15.12
N ILE A 24 -22.36 12.39 16.27
CA ILE A 24 -21.11 11.63 16.34
C ILE A 24 -21.22 10.32 15.55
N LEU A 25 -22.29 9.57 15.75
CA LEU A 25 -22.53 8.32 15.02
C LEU A 25 -22.64 8.55 13.51
N SER A 26 -23.37 9.55 13.07
CA SER A 26 -23.51 9.92 11.66
C SER A 26 -22.15 10.26 11.05
N TYR A 27 -21.32 11.00 11.76
CA TYR A 27 -19.97 11.33 11.33
C TYR A 27 -19.09 10.07 11.19
N LEU A 28 -19.12 9.17 12.19
CA LEU A 28 -18.38 7.90 12.14
C LEU A 28 -18.85 7.02 10.97
N TYR A 29 -20.16 6.91 10.73
CA TYR A 29 -20.68 6.19 9.56
C TYR A 29 -20.17 6.76 8.24
N THR A 30 -20.18 8.09 8.13
CA THR A 30 -19.68 8.77 6.93
C THR A 30 -18.20 8.48 6.69
N LEU A 31 -17.38 8.50 7.74
CA LEU A 31 -15.95 8.16 7.65
C LEU A 31 -15.74 6.71 7.20
N ILE A 32 -16.51 5.76 7.75
CA ILE A 32 -16.41 4.34 7.36
C ILE A 32 -16.77 4.17 5.89
N ILE A 33 -17.89 4.74 5.44
CA ILE A 33 -18.34 4.64 4.04
C ILE A 33 -17.32 5.28 3.10
N ALA A 34 -16.82 6.47 3.42
CA ALA A 34 -15.80 7.15 2.62
C ALA A 34 -14.51 6.33 2.53
N THR A 35 -14.05 5.76 3.64
CA THR A 35 -12.86 4.92 3.67
C THR A 35 -13.04 3.65 2.85
N LEU A 36 -14.18 2.97 2.97
CA LEU A 36 -14.50 1.79 2.16
C LEU A 36 -14.52 2.12 0.67
N TYR A 37 -15.18 3.22 0.29
CA TYR A 37 -15.22 3.69 -1.09
C TYR A 37 -13.82 3.96 -1.64
N CYS A 38 -12.98 4.70 -0.90
CA CYS A 38 -11.60 4.98 -1.30
C CYS A 38 -10.77 3.69 -1.46
N ASN A 39 -10.90 2.73 -0.53
CA ASN A 39 -10.19 1.45 -0.62
C ASN A 39 -10.63 0.64 -1.85
N ILE A 40 -11.94 0.55 -2.13
CA ILE A 40 -12.45 -0.17 -3.31
C ILE A 40 -11.97 0.50 -4.60
N ARG A 41 -12.01 1.83 -4.68
CA ARG A 41 -11.52 2.58 -5.84
C ARG A 41 -10.02 2.37 -6.06
N ALA A 42 -9.24 2.46 -5.00
CA ALA A 42 -7.79 2.25 -5.05
C ALA A 42 -7.41 0.83 -5.46
N ALA A 43 -8.10 -0.19 -4.92
CA ALA A 43 -7.86 -1.60 -5.24
C ALA A 43 -8.17 -1.95 -6.72
N LYS A 44 -9.15 -1.26 -7.33
CA LYS A 44 -9.53 -1.44 -8.75
C LYS A 44 -8.70 -0.59 -9.71
N HIS A 45 -7.86 0.30 -9.20
CA HIS A 45 -7.05 1.17 -10.04
C HIS A 45 -5.92 0.38 -10.74
N ILE A 46 -5.78 0.60 -12.03
CA ILE A 46 -4.67 0.10 -12.83
C ILE A 46 -3.83 1.31 -13.23
N PRO A 47 -2.54 1.38 -12.84
CA PRO A 47 -1.67 2.47 -13.23
C PRO A 47 -1.52 2.58 -14.75
N LYS A 48 -1.25 3.79 -15.24
CA LYS A 48 -0.97 3.99 -16.68
C LYS A 48 0.30 3.25 -17.10
N TYR A 49 0.27 2.65 -18.29
CA TYR A 49 1.43 1.95 -18.89
C TYR A 49 2.51 2.91 -19.39
N ASN A 50 3.08 3.67 -18.48
CA ASN A 50 4.16 4.62 -18.78
C ASN A 50 5.19 4.71 -17.65
N LYS A 51 5.21 3.71 -16.75
CA LYS A 51 6.06 3.72 -15.55
C LYS A 51 7.50 3.35 -15.86
N ASP A 52 8.41 3.97 -15.13
CA ASP A 52 9.84 3.66 -15.14
C ASP A 52 10.16 2.63 -14.06
N TYR A 53 9.50 2.77 -12.88
CA TYR A 53 9.74 1.93 -11.72
C TYR A 53 8.45 1.40 -11.11
N VAL A 54 8.54 0.18 -10.57
CA VAL A 54 7.52 -0.42 -9.70
C VAL A 54 8.14 -0.77 -8.37
N ILE A 55 7.71 -0.11 -7.30
CA ILE A 55 8.09 -0.45 -5.93
C ILE A 55 7.19 -1.61 -5.47
N ILE A 56 7.77 -2.71 -5.05
CA ILE A 56 7.04 -3.86 -4.49
C ILE A 56 7.20 -3.78 -2.98
N LEU A 57 6.11 -3.41 -2.30
CA LEU A 57 6.14 -3.26 -0.84
C LEU A 57 6.25 -4.62 -0.17
N GLY A 58 7.20 -4.76 0.71
CA GLY A 58 7.42 -5.96 1.50
C GLY A 58 6.27 -6.30 2.44
N SER A 59 6.32 -7.50 2.94
CA SER A 59 5.44 -8.08 3.94
C SER A 59 6.14 -9.32 4.50
N LYS A 60 5.65 -9.87 5.62
CA LYS A 60 6.24 -11.04 6.25
C LYS A 60 6.54 -12.15 5.23
N ILE A 61 7.71 -12.77 5.35
CA ILE A 61 8.15 -13.95 4.61
C ILE A 61 8.01 -15.22 5.46
N ASN A 62 8.13 -16.39 4.83
CA ASN A 62 8.17 -17.66 5.54
C ASN A 62 9.54 -17.87 6.21
N GLU A 63 9.61 -18.76 7.21
CA GLU A 63 10.86 -19.08 7.94
C GLU A 63 11.96 -19.65 7.03
N ASP A 64 11.60 -20.27 5.92
CA ASP A 64 12.52 -20.79 4.92
C ASP A 64 13.05 -19.70 3.96
N GLY A 65 12.57 -18.45 4.09
CA GLY A 65 12.94 -17.33 3.23
C GLY A 65 12.14 -17.25 1.93
N THR A 66 11.10 -18.07 1.76
CA THR A 66 10.19 -17.99 0.62
C THR A 66 9.09 -16.95 0.84
N LEU A 67 8.45 -16.52 -0.25
CA LEU A 67 7.33 -15.58 -0.16
C LEU A 67 6.10 -16.24 0.44
N THR A 68 5.43 -15.55 1.37
CA THR A 68 4.07 -15.91 1.78
C THR A 68 3.11 -15.77 0.59
N PRO A 69 1.95 -16.45 0.59
CA PRO A 69 0.96 -16.31 -0.49
C PRO A 69 0.58 -14.86 -0.79
N LEU A 70 0.48 -14.04 0.27
CA LEU A 70 0.16 -12.62 0.16
C LEU A 70 1.26 -11.82 -0.58
N LEU A 71 2.52 -12.03 -0.20
CA LEU A 71 3.66 -11.35 -0.79
C LEU A 71 3.91 -11.84 -2.22
N LYS A 72 3.67 -13.13 -2.47
CA LYS A 72 3.71 -13.71 -3.81
C LYS A 72 2.67 -13.06 -4.72
N ALA A 73 1.41 -12.98 -4.32
CA ALA A 73 0.35 -12.36 -5.12
C ALA A 73 0.66 -10.89 -5.46
N ARG A 74 1.22 -10.15 -4.50
CA ARG A 74 1.68 -8.76 -4.68
C ARG A 74 2.81 -8.67 -5.72
N THR A 75 3.77 -9.59 -5.67
CA THR A 75 4.89 -9.64 -6.61
C THR A 75 4.42 -10.06 -8.00
N ASP A 76 3.54 -11.06 -8.09
CA ASP A 76 2.92 -11.50 -9.34
C ASP A 76 2.17 -10.35 -10.03
N LYS A 77 1.46 -9.53 -9.26
CA LYS A 77 0.76 -8.35 -9.78
C LYS A 77 1.71 -7.34 -10.40
N ALA A 78 2.85 -7.09 -9.77
CA ALA A 78 3.89 -6.22 -10.32
C ALA A 78 4.48 -6.79 -11.62
N ILE A 79 4.72 -8.10 -11.69
CA ILE A 79 5.22 -8.79 -12.89
C ILE A 79 4.18 -8.69 -14.02
N GLU A 80 2.91 -8.98 -13.72
CA GLU A 80 1.80 -8.87 -14.68
C GLU A 80 1.73 -7.46 -15.28
N PHE A 81 1.77 -6.45 -14.42
CA PHE A 81 1.77 -5.05 -14.86
C PHE A 81 2.95 -4.73 -15.77
N GLY A 82 4.17 -5.16 -15.42
CA GLY A 82 5.36 -4.97 -16.25
C GLY A 82 5.27 -5.65 -17.62
N LYS A 83 4.76 -6.88 -17.65
CA LYS A 83 4.52 -7.62 -18.91
C LYS A 83 3.48 -6.91 -19.79
N ASN A 84 2.40 -6.40 -19.19
CA ASN A 84 1.34 -5.69 -19.91
C ASN A 84 1.83 -4.35 -20.45
N GLN A 85 2.61 -3.59 -19.64
CA GLN A 85 3.22 -2.36 -20.11
C GLN A 85 4.18 -2.60 -21.27
N LEU A 86 5.05 -3.61 -21.18
CA LEU A 86 5.98 -3.95 -22.26
C LEU A 86 5.24 -4.26 -23.57
N LYS A 87 4.15 -5.05 -23.50
CA LYS A 87 3.30 -5.35 -24.66
C LYS A 87 2.63 -4.10 -25.24
N ALA A 88 2.15 -3.21 -24.39
CA ALA A 88 1.38 -2.03 -24.82
C ALA A 88 2.25 -0.87 -25.34
N THR A 89 3.47 -0.69 -24.80
CA THR A 89 4.29 0.51 -25.04
C THR A 89 5.73 0.24 -25.43
N ASN A 90 6.14 -1.01 -25.48
CA ASN A 90 7.54 -1.46 -25.64
C ASN A 90 8.51 -0.87 -24.59
N LYS A 91 7.97 -0.39 -23.46
CA LYS A 91 8.72 0.20 -22.34
C LYS A 91 8.89 -0.80 -21.20
N GLN A 92 10.13 -1.13 -20.91
CA GLN A 92 10.47 -2.00 -19.78
C GLN A 92 10.42 -1.24 -18.44
N ILE A 93 10.23 -1.97 -17.36
CA ILE A 93 10.14 -1.46 -15.98
C ILE A 93 11.36 -1.94 -15.18
N ILE A 94 11.81 -1.12 -14.24
CA ILE A 94 12.73 -1.53 -13.17
C ILE A 94 11.90 -1.82 -11.92
N TYR A 95 12.14 -2.97 -11.31
CA TYR A 95 11.46 -3.41 -10.09
C TYR A 95 12.29 -3.03 -8.87
N ILE A 96 11.63 -2.49 -7.84
CA ILE A 96 12.27 -2.16 -6.57
C ILE A 96 11.57 -2.95 -5.45
N PRO A 97 12.02 -4.19 -5.17
CA PRO A 97 11.66 -4.86 -3.93
C PRO A 97 12.08 -4.00 -2.74
N SER A 98 11.12 -3.73 -1.83
CA SER A 98 11.37 -2.85 -0.68
C SER A 98 10.82 -3.47 0.59
N GLY A 99 11.69 -3.73 1.54
CA GLY A 99 11.39 -4.32 2.84
C GLY A 99 12.63 -4.88 3.51
N GLY A 100 12.85 -4.50 4.77
CA GLY A 100 14.01 -4.91 5.54
C GLY A 100 13.90 -6.36 6.03
N LYS A 101 14.79 -6.71 6.95
CA LYS A 101 14.86 -8.03 7.58
C LYS A 101 14.17 -7.99 8.94
N GLY A 102 13.15 -8.81 9.14
CA GLY A 102 12.56 -9.06 10.46
C GLY A 102 13.50 -9.80 11.40
N VAL A 103 13.22 -9.76 12.70
CA VAL A 103 14.07 -10.36 13.74
C VAL A 103 14.27 -11.87 13.52
N ASP A 104 13.22 -12.56 13.12
CA ASP A 104 13.21 -14.02 12.93
C ASP A 104 13.37 -14.45 11.48
N GLU A 105 13.68 -13.54 10.57
CA GLU A 105 13.80 -13.83 9.14
C GLU A 105 15.26 -14.16 8.77
N LYS A 106 15.47 -15.11 7.86
CA LYS A 106 16.80 -15.48 7.36
C LYS A 106 17.37 -14.43 6.40
N VAL A 107 16.51 -13.86 5.58
CA VAL A 107 16.83 -12.83 4.57
C VAL A 107 15.86 -11.65 4.72
N SER A 108 16.15 -10.51 4.09
CA SER A 108 15.21 -9.41 4.02
C SER A 108 14.02 -9.74 3.10
N GLU A 109 12.86 -9.13 3.37
CA GLU A 109 11.69 -9.25 2.51
C GLU A 109 12.04 -8.87 1.05
N ALA A 110 12.82 -7.79 0.88
CA ALA A 110 13.28 -7.34 -0.43
C ALA A 110 14.16 -8.38 -1.15
N GLN A 111 15.05 -9.07 -0.41
CA GLN A 111 15.89 -10.13 -1.00
C GLN A 111 15.04 -11.35 -1.40
N ALA A 112 14.06 -11.73 -0.59
CA ALA A 112 13.13 -12.82 -0.92
C ALA A 112 12.32 -12.50 -2.20
N ILE A 113 11.82 -11.27 -2.33
CA ILE A 113 11.13 -10.79 -3.55
C ILE A 113 12.07 -10.80 -4.75
N LYS A 114 13.32 -10.33 -4.60
CA LYS A 114 14.32 -10.37 -5.68
C LYS A 114 14.54 -11.78 -6.19
N ASN A 115 14.75 -12.74 -5.28
CA ASN A 115 14.97 -14.14 -5.64
C ASN A 115 13.77 -14.69 -6.43
N TYR A 116 12.57 -14.34 -6.01
CA TYR A 116 11.34 -14.73 -6.72
C TYR A 116 11.26 -14.06 -8.10
N LEU A 117 11.54 -12.77 -8.24
CA LEU A 117 11.54 -12.06 -9.53
C LEU A 117 12.51 -12.72 -10.53
N ILE A 118 13.72 -13.08 -10.09
CA ILE A 118 14.70 -13.77 -10.93
C ILE A 118 14.18 -15.15 -11.37
N LYS A 119 13.57 -15.90 -10.44
CA LYS A 119 12.94 -17.19 -10.74
C LYS A 119 11.84 -17.08 -11.81
N GLU A 120 11.08 -15.97 -11.78
CA GLU A 120 10.02 -15.66 -12.76
C GLU A 120 10.56 -15.05 -14.07
N GLY A 121 11.89 -15.01 -14.26
CA GLY A 121 12.55 -14.60 -15.50
C GLY A 121 12.80 -13.10 -15.64
N ILE A 122 12.71 -12.34 -14.54
CA ILE A 122 13.11 -10.93 -14.56
C ILE A 122 14.64 -10.85 -14.47
N ALA A 123 15.25 -10.14 -15.42
CA ALA A 123 16.71 -9.98 -15.46
C ALA A 123 17.24 -9.23 -14.23
N PRO A 124 18.38 -9.66 -13.64
CA PRO A 124 18.92 -9.07 -12.40
C PRO A 124 19.23 -7.57 -12.49
N ASP A 125 19.63 -7.07 -13.66
CA ASP A 125 19.89 -5.65 -13.94
C ASP A 125 18.61 -4.78 -13.93
N ARG A 126 17.44 -5.42 -13.90
CA ARG A 126 16.13 -4.77 -13.78
C ARG A 126 15.60 -4.77 -12.34
N ILE A 127 16.41 -5.13 -11.37
CA ILE A 127 16.00 -5.24 -9.96
C ILE A 127 16.94 -4.44 -9.07
N LEU A 128 16.42 -3.37 -8.45
CA LEU A 128 17.11 -2.57 -7.45
C LEU A 128 16.54 -2.88 -6.07
N VAL A 129 17.38 -3.36 -5.14
CA VAL A 129 16.92 -3.81 -3.82
C VAL A 129 16.96 -2.69 -2.80
N GLU A 130 15.89 -2.51 -2.05
CA GLU A 130 15.80 -1.68 -0.86
C GLU A 130 15.52 -2.59 0.34
N ASP A 131 16.50 -2.87 1.18
CA ASP A 131 16.44 -3.87 2.26
C ASP A 131 16.64 -3.29 3.67
N LYS A 132 16.50 -1.96 3.84
CA LYS A 132 16.74 -1.26 5.12
C LYS A 132 15.48 -0.77 5.81
N SER A 133 14.36 -0.71 5.09
CA SER A 133 13.11 -0.17 5.60
C SER A 133 12.45 -1.12 6.60
N ILE A 134 11.82 -0.55 7.64
CA ILE A 134 11.09 -1.28 8.68
C ILE A 134 9.59 -0.93 8.72
N ASN A 135 9.12 -0.07 7.82
CA ASN A 135 7.72 0.32 7.71
C ASN A 135 7.43 0.93 6.33
N THR A 136 6.15 1.05 5.99
CA THR A 136 5.71 1.54 4.67
C THR A 136 6.22 2.93 4.32
N ARG A 137 6.37 3.84 5.29
CA ARG A 137 6.94 5.18 5.05
C ARG A 137 8.38 5.07 4.59
N GLN A 138 9.19 4.28 5.28
CA GLN A 138 10.59 4.05 4.92
C GLN A 138 10.71 3.30 3.59
N ASN A 139 9.84 2.30 3.32
CA ASN A 139 9.80 1.65 2.01
C ASN A 139 9.69 2.68 0.88
N MET A 140 8.75 3.62 1.00
CA MET A 140 8.55 4.67 0.00
C MET A 140 9.76 5.62 -0.08
N GLN A 141 10.23 6.13 1.06
CA GLN A 141 11.32 7.12 1.10
C GLN A 141 12.65 6.55 0.59
N PHE A 142 13.01 5.33 1.00
CA PHE A 142 14.28 4.72 0.62
C PHE A 142 14.25 4.26 -0.84
N SER A 143 13.13 3.70 -1.31
CA SER A 143 12.95 3.42 -2.73
C SER A 143 13.04 4.69 -3.58
N LYS A 144 12.39 5.80 -3.16
CA LYS A 144 12.50 7.08 -3.87
C LYS A 144 13.94 7.61 -3.91
N LYS A 145 14.70 7.42 -2.83
CA LYS A 145 16.12 7.80 -2.81
C LYS A 145 16.91 7.04 -3.88
N ILE A 146 16.74 5.72 -3.97
CA ILE A 146 17.37 4.89 -5.01
C ILE A 146 16.98 5.36 -6.41
N ILE A 147 15.69 5.65 -6.63
CA ILE A 147 15.20 6.16 -7.91
C ILE A 147 15.84 7.50 -8.27
N ASN A 148 15.95 8.42 -7.33
CA ASN A 148 16.49 9.75 -7.55
C ASN A 148 17.99 9.75 -7.91
N GLU A 149 18.74 8.71 -7.56
CA GLU A 149 20.13 8.55 -7.95
C GLU A 149 20.27 8.29 -9.47
N THR A 150 19.22 7.77 -10.11
CA THR A 150 19.22 7.44 -11.54
C THR A 150 18.30 8.33 -12.37
N ASN A 151 17.10 8.64 -11.87
CA ASN A 151 16.11 9.44 -12.59
C ASN A 151 15.16 10.19 -11.63
N LYS A 152 15.37 11.49 -11.46
CA LYS A 152 14.54 12.33 -10.56
C LYS A 152 13.10 12.51 -11.02
N ASP A 153 12.87 12.49 -12.34
CA ASP A 153 11.55 12.70 -12.96
C ASP A 153 10.84 11.38 -13.30
N ALA A 154 11.29 10.28 -12.69
CA ALA A 154 10.77 8.96 -12.95
C ALA A 154 9.28 8.84 -12.63
N LYS A 155 8.54 8.19 -13.51
CA LYS A 155 7.15 7.79 -13.29
C LYS A 155 7.11 6.50 -12.48
N ILE A 156 6.55 6.56 -11.29
CA ILE A 156 6.59 5.50 -10.30
C ILE A 156 5.20 4.88 -10.16
N SER A 157 5.16 3.56 -9.99
CA SER A 157 4.02 2.86 -9.41
C SER A 157 4.48 2.00 -8.24
N PHE A 158 3.54 1.55 -7.42
CA PHE A 158 3.81 0.59 -6.36
C PHE A 158 2.80 -0.54 -6.36
N SER A 159 3.23 -1.72 -5.95
CA SER A 159 2.38 -2.90 -5.76
C SER A 159 2.27 -3.25 -4.29
N THR A 160 1.04 -3.49 -3.85
CA THR A 160 0.73 -3.93 -2.49
C THR A 160 -0.56 -4.75 -2.50
N THR A 161 -1.13 -5.10 -1.36
CA THR A 161 -2.43 -5.79 -1.27
C THR A 161 -3.59 -4.80 -1.43
N ASN A 162 -4.71 -5.27 -1.98
CA ASN A 162 -5.92 -4.46 -2.28
C ASN A 162 -6.31 -3.52 -1.15
N TYR A 163 -6.40 -4.03 0.09
CA TYR A 163 -6.80 -3.23 1.26
C TYR A 163 -5.72 -2.25 1.73
N HIS A 164 -4.52 -2.32 1.16
CA HIS A 164 -3.38 -1.48 1.56
C HIS A 164 -3.03 -0.40 0.51
N VAL A 165 -3.58 -0.48 -0.71
CA VAL A 165 -3.27 0.44 -1.81
C VAL A 165 -3.58 1.89 -1.41
N PHE A 166 -4.78 2.15 -0.92
CA PHE A 166 -5.19 3.50 -0.52
C PHE A 166 -4.27 4.08 0.56
N ARG A 167 -4.03 3.32 1.64
CA ARG A 167 -3.16 3.75 2.74
C ARG A 167 -1.73 4.00 2.28
N SER A 168 -1.18 3.12 1.45
CA SER A 168 0.19 3.27 0.92
C SER A 168 0.30 4.48 -0.01
N GLY A 169 -0.73 4.77 -0.80
CA GLY A 169 -0.80 5.97 -1.64
C GLY A 169 -0.80 7.26 -0.82
N VAL A 170 -1.58 7.32 0.26
CA VAL A 170 -1.56 8.46 1.19
C VAL A 170 -0.18 8.64 1.84
N ILE A 171 0.47 7.55 2.25
CA ILE A 171 1.82 7.61 2.81
C ILE A 171 2.83 8.12 1.77
N ALA A 172 2.77 7.63 0.53
CA ALA A 172 3.63 8.09 -0.56
C ALA A 172 3.45 9.60 -0.82
N SER A 173 2.20 10.06 -0.93
CA SER A 173 1.87 11.48 -1.10
C SER A 173 2.42 12.34 0.04
N ASN A 174 2.29 11.91 1.30
CA ASN A 174 2.86 12.58 2.46
C ASN A 174 4.40 12.57 2.49
N CYS A 175 5.04 11.70 1.71
CA CYS A 175 6.48 11.69 1.48
C CYS A 175 6.90 12.51 0.23
N GLY A 176 5.98 13.23 -0.40
CA GLY A 176 6.25 13.98 -1.63
C GLY A 176 6.54 13.09 -2.85
N ILE A 177 5.97 11.88 -2.88
CA ILE A 177 6.17 10.91 -3.96
C ILE A 177 4.89 10.83 -4.77
N ASP A 178 4.97 11.28 -6.03
CA ASP A 178 3.90 11.09 -7.00
C ASP A 178 4.00 9.68 -7.59
N CYS A 179 3.06 8.82 -7.23
CA CYS A 179 3.01 7.44 -7.70
C CYS A 179 1.60 6.87 -7.73
N GLU A 180 1.38 5.88 -8.58
CA GLU A 180 0.11 5.17 -8.70
C GLU A 180 0.23 3.78 -8.09
N GLY A 181 -0.76 3.40 -7.26
CA GLY A 181 -0.80 2.08 -6.61
C GLY A 181 -1.60 1.05 -7.36
N MET A 182 -1.22 -0.24 -7.21
CA MET A 182 -1.97 -1.41 -7.66
C MET A 182 -2.02 -2.46 -6.55
N GLY A 183 -3.14 -3.21 -6.51
CA GLY A 183 -3.37 -4.31 -5.59
C GLY A 183 -3.70 -5.62 -6.26
#